data_7deab8fb31f032c75e8d4e9e0dc045a8
#
_entry.id   7deab8fb31f032c75e8d4e9e0dc045a8
#
_cell.length_a   1.000
_cell.length_b   1.000
_cell.length_c   1.000
_cell.angle_alpha   90.00
_cell.angle_beta   90.00
_cell.angle_gamma   90.00
#
_symmetry.space_group_name_H-M   'P 1'
#
loop_
_entity.id
_entity.type
_entity.pdbx_description
1 polymer ?
#
loop_
_entity_poly.entity_id
_entity_poly.type
_entity_poly.pdbx_seq_one_letter_code
_entity_poly.pdbx_strand_id
1 'polypeptide(L)'
;MISLGLCISYLAQQVFTFFKDYLLHRLGNYLSIAVILPYIKHVLSLPISFFSSRRTGEITSRFGDANTIIDALASTILSIFLDVTIVMTLAVALILQNQSLFVMTLTVVPLYVLIILAFYKLFEKENYQLMEANSQVNTAVIDDLRGIETLKSLRVEERRYQEIEVKFHDYLKKSLSKAKWQLTQDGLKTGVQLVSNVFILWYGAQLVMEGQLSAGQLITYNMLLNYFTTPLINIINLQSKIQQAKVANNRLQEVYVVDKEEKGKLKELSFKQLAFKGVSHRFSYQQETLSKIDLTIHKGEKIALMGKSGSGKTTLAKMLSGYYTKSSGHVT
;
A
#
# COMPACT_ATOMS: atom_id res chain seq x y z
N MET A 1 -19.79 27.83 -37.51
CA MET A 1 -19.85 26.35 -37.44
C MET A 1 -18.69 25.71 -36.68
N ILE A 2 -17.43 26.09 -36.95
CA ILE A 2 -16.24 25.52 -36.27
C ILE A 2 -16.25 25.77 -34.75
N SER A 3 -16.59 26.97 -34.29
CA SER A 3 -16.67 27.31 -32.86
C SER A 3 -17.73 26.51 -32.11
N LEU A 4 -18.88 26.25 -32.75
CA LEU A 4 -19.94 25.40 -32.17
C LEU A 4 -19.48 23.93 -32.04
N GLY A 5 -18.76 23.42 -33.06
CA GLY A 5 -18.15 22.08 -33.03
C GLY A 5 -17.13 21.94 -31.91
N LEU A 6 -16.30 22.97 -31.70
CA LEU A 6 -15.32 22.99 -30.60
C LEU A 6 -16.01 23.01 -29.23
N CYS A 7 -17.06 23.81 -29.03
CA CYS A 7 -17.84 23.81 -27.79
C CYS A 7 -18.46 22.45 -27.49
N ILE A 8 -19.06 21.81 -28.50
CA ILE A 8 -19.61 20.45 -28.33
C ILE A 8 -18.53 19.44 -27.98
N SER A 9 -17.37 19.52 -28.63
CA SER A 9 -16.22 18.65 -28.34
C SER A 9 -15.71 18.82 -26.91
N TYR A 10 -15.57 20.04 -26.41
CA TYR A 10 -15.16 20.31 -25.03
C TYR A 10 -16.20 19.83 -24.01
N LEU A 11 -17.48 20.03 -24.27
CA LEU A 11 -18.56 19.53 -23.42
C LEU A 11 -18.54 17.98 -23.37
N ALA A 12 -18.40 17.33 -24.53
CA ALA A 12 -18.29 15.89 -24.60
C ALA A 12 -17.06 15.39 -23.82
N GLN A 13 -15.89 16.04 -23.98
CA GLN A 13 -14.68 15.72 -23.23
C GLN A 13 -14.91 15.83 -21.71
N GLN A 14 -15.58 16.89 -21.25
CA GLN A 14 -15.86 17.07 -19.82
C GLN A 14 -16.81 16.00 -19.30
N VAL A 15 -17.81 15.60 -20.05
CA VAL A 15 -18.71 14.49 -19.70
C VAL A 15 -17.94 13.16 -19.60
N PHE A 16 -17.06 12.86 -20.57
CA PHE A 16 -16.22 11.66 -20.51
C PHE A 16 -15.27 11.68 -19.32
N THR A 17 -14.67 12.84 -19.00
CA THR A 17 -13.80 12.97 -17.82
C THR A 17 -14.58 12.70 -16.53
N PHE A 18 -15.78 13.26 -16.40
CA PHE A 18 -16.65 12.99 -15.26
C PHE A 18 -16.97 11.50 -15.11
N PHE A 19 -17.38 10.82 -16.19
CA PHE A 19 -17.66 9.38 -16.15
C PHE A 19 -16.42 8.55 -15.79
N LYS A 20 -15.25 8.92 -16.33
CA LYS A 20 -13.98 8.29 -16.00
C LYS A 20 -13.71 8.39 -14.50
N ASP A 21 -13.79 9.59 -13.93
CA ASP A 21 -13.51 9.82 -12.52
C ASP A 21 -14.56 9.16 -11.61
N TYR A 22 -15.83 9.18 -12.00
CA TYR A 22 -16.90 8.46 -11.31
C TYR A 22 -16.66 6.94 -11.27
N LEU A 23 -16.27 6.35 -12.41
CA LEU A 23 -15.94 4.92 -12.49
C LEU A 23 -14.71 4.57 -11.63
N LEU A 24 -13.69 5.46 -11.60
CA LEU A 24 -12.51 5.29 -10.77
C LEU A 24 -12.88 5.24 -9.28
N HIS A 25 -13.70 6.18 -8.81
CA HIS A 25 -14.17 6.20 -7.43
C HIS A 25 -15.02 4.97 -7.10
N ARG A 26 -15.93 4.57 -8.00
CA ARG A 26 -16.77 3.38 -7.81
C ARG A 26 -15.93 2.10 -7.73
N LEU A 27 -14.93 1.97 -8.60
CA LEU A 27 -13.99 0.84 -8.58
C LEU A 27 -13.15 0.85 -7.30
N GLY A 28 -12.66 2.01 -6.88
CA GLY A 28 -11.94 2.18 -5.62
C GLY A 28 -12.76 1.74 -4.42
N ASN A 29 -14.03 2.15 -4.34
CA ASN A 29 -14.94 1.73 -3.26
C ASN A 29 -15.17 0.21 -3.26
N TYR A 30 -15.38 -0.39 -4.43
CA TYR A 30 -15.54 -1.85 -4.55
C TYR A 30 -14.29 -2.61 -4.09
N LEU A 31 -13.12 -2.16 -4.53
CA LEU A 31 -11.84 -2.73 -4.12
C LEU A 31 -11.58 -2.53 -2.62
N SER A 32 -12.00 -1.38 -2.05
CA SER A 32 -11.89 -1.12 -0.61
C SER A 32 -12.65 -2.15 0.21
N ILE A 33 -13.88 -2.46 -0.19
CA ILE A 33 -14.69 -3.51 0.45
C ILE A 33 -14.01 -4.88 0.30
N ALA A 34 -13.51 -5.19 -0.91
CA ALA A 34 -12.90 -6.49 -1.21
C ALA A 34 -11.55 -6.72 -0.51
N VAL A 35 -10.81 -5.67 -0.17
CA VAL A 35 -9.48 -5.78 0.46
C VAL A 35 -9.56 -5.55 1.98
N ILE A 36 -10.24 -4.48 2.42
CA ILE A 36 -10.22 -4.06 3.83
C ILE A 36 -11.07 -4.98 4.70
N LEU A 37 -12.29 -5.35 4.27
CA LEU A 37 -13.15 -6.18 5.12
C LEU A 37 -12.59 -7.60 5.37
N PRO A 38 -12.03 -8.31 4.37
CA PRO A 38 -11.35 -9.57 4.62
C PRO A 38 -10.14 -9.43 5.53
N TYR A 39 -9.37 -8.34 5.41
CA TYR A 39 -8.26 -8.04 6.31
C TYR A 39 -8.74 -7.88 7.76
N ILE A 40 -9.75 -7.05 8.00
CA ILE A 40 -10.34 -6.88 9.33
C ILE A 40 -10.83 -8.22 9.88
N LYS A 41 -11.56 -8.99 9.07
CA LYS A 41 -12.06 -10.31 9.47
C LYS A 41 -10.93 -11.27 9.83
N HIS A 42 -9.83 -11.24 9.05
CA HIS A 42 -8.65 -12.04 9.34
C HIS A 42 -8.01 -11.61 10.66
N VAL A 43 -7.72 -10.32 10.85
CA VAL A 43 -7.13 -9.78 12.08
C VAL A 43 -7.97 -10.16 13.30
N LEU A 44 -9.30 -10.02 13.24
CA LEU A 44 -10.20 -10.41 14.33
C LEU A 44 -10.24 -11.91 14.61
N SER A 45 -9.75 -12.74 13.68
CA SER A 45 -9.66 -14.19 13.84
C SER A 45 -8.30 -14.69 14.34
N LEU A 46 -7.34 -13.78 14.56
CA LEU A 46 -6.01 -14.13 15.02
C LEU A 46 -5.97 -14.40 16.53
N PRO A 47 -5.07 -15.29 16.99
CA PRO A 47 -4.94 -15.61 18.40
C PRO A 47 -4.45 -14.41 19.21
N ILE A 48 -4.80 -14.38 20.51
CA ILE A 48 -4.44 -13.27 21.41
C ILE A 48 -2.92 -13.06 21.52
N SER A 49 -2.13 -14.12 21.30
CA SER A 49 -0.66 -14.08 21.29
C SER A 49 -0.11 -13.13 20.22
N PHE A 50 -0.78 -13.03 19.08
CA PHE A 50 -0.45 -12.08 18.02
C PHE A 50 -0.55 -10.64 18.53
N PHE A 51 -1.64 -10.29 19.20
CA PHE A 51 -1.86 -8.94 19.75
C PHE A 51 -0.95 -8.62 20.94
N SER A 52 -0.51 -9.64 21.68
CA SER A 52 0.42 -9.46 22.79
C SER A 52 1.86 -9.21 22.32
N SER A 53 2.21 -9.68 21.13
CA SER A 53 3.56 -9.57 20.56
C SER A 53 3.75 -8.38 19.63
N ARG A 54 2.67 -7.75 19.16
CA ARG A 54 2.70 -6.64 18.19
C ARG A 54 2.03 -5.39 18.74
N ARG A 55 2.56 -4.24 18.32
CA ARG A 55 1.99 -2.94 18.70
C ARG A 55 0.74 -2.64 17.87
N THR A 56 -0.28 -2.08 18.50
CA THR A 56 -1.54 -1.75 17.80
C THR A 56 -1.32 -0.76 16.65
N GLY A 57 -0.37 0.20 16.84
CA GLY A 57 -0.01 1.14 15.77
C GLY A 57 0.54 0.46 14.53
N GLU A 58 1.26 -0.65 14.68
CA GLU A 58 1.72 -1.46 13.56
C GLU A 58 0.54 -2.09 12.81
N ILE A 59 -0.40 -2.71 13.54
CA ILE A 59 -1.59 -3.34 12.94
C ILE A 59 -2.46 -2.30 12.22
N THR A 60 -2.68 -1.12 12.83
CA THR A 60 -3.48 -0.05 12.22
C THR A 60 -2.80 0.60 11.02
N SER A 61 -1.47 0.69 10.98
CA SER A 61 -0.75 1.23 9.81
C SER A 61 -0.98 0.39 8.54
N ARG A 62 -1.28 -0.91 8.69
CA ARG A 62 -1.61 -1.80 7.56
C ARG A 62 -2.90 -1.40 6.82
N PHE A 63 -3.81 -0.63 7.45
CA PHE A 63 -4.94 -0.04 6.72
C PHE A 63 -4.47 1.00 5.69
N GLY A 64 -3.44 1.79 6.03
CA GLY A 64 -2.80 2.70 5.07
C GLY A 64 -2.15 1.92 3.91
N ASP A 65 -1.49 0.81 4.22
CA ASP A 65 -0.92 -0.08 3.21
C ASP A 65 -2.02 -0.65 2.28
N ALA A 66 -3.17 -1.07 2.84
CA ALA A 66 -4.33 -1.54 2.05
C ALA A 66 -4.86 -0.44 1.10
N ASN A 67 -4.99 0.80 1.57
CA ASN A 67 -5.40 1.91 0.71
C ASN A 67 -4.41 2.16 -0.43
N THR A 68 -3.10 2.06 -0.16
CA THR A 68 -2.07 2.17 -1.21
C THR A 68 -2.22 1.09 -2.30
N ILE A 69 -2.59 -0.14 -1.92
CA ILE A 69 -2.87 -1.22 -2.87
C ILE A 69 -4.13 -0.90 -3.68
N ILE A 70 -5.20 -0.44 -3.03
CA ILE A 70 -6.48 -0.11 -3.66
C ILE A 70 -6.30 1.01 -4.69
N ASP A 71 -5.63 2.10 -4.31
CA ASP A 71 -5.37 3.24 -5.19
C ASP A 71 -4.52 2.84 -6.40
N ALA A 72 -3.50 2.00 -6.18
CA ALA A 72 -2.69 1.47 -7.27
C ALA A 72 -3.50 0.58 -8.21
N LEU A 73 -4.31 -0.35 -7.69
CA LEU A 73 -5.13 -1.24 -8.52
C LEU A 73 -6.19 -0.48 -9.30
N ALA A 74 -6.95 0.41 -8.64
CA ALA A 74 -8.00 1.20 -9.28
C ALA A 74 -7.43 2.07 -10.41
N SER A 75 -6.35 2.81 -10.13
CA SER A 75 -5.71 3.66 -11.14
C SER A 75 -5.07 2.84 -12.26
N THR A 76 -4.46 1.67 -11.96
CA THR A 76 -3.83 0.82 -12.97
C THR A 76 -4.85 0.23 -13.93
N ILE A 77 -5.96 -0.33 -13.42
CA ILE A 77 -7.00 -0.93 -14.26
C ILE A 77 -7.59 0.11 -15.22
N LEU A 78 -7.91 1.28 -14.70
CA LEU A 78 -8.51 2.34 -15.52
C LEU A 78 -7.52 2.93 -16.53
N SER A 79 -6.27 3.21 -16.10
CA SER A 79 -5.23 3.71 -17.01
C SER A 79 -4.90 2.71 -18.10
N ILE A 80 -4.74 1.42 -17.79
CA ILE A 80 -4.48 0.42 -18.83
C ILE A 80 -5.62 0.43 -19.87
N PHE A 81 -6.86 0.42 -19.46
CA PHE A 81 -7.98 0.37 -20.39
C PHE A 81 -8.08 1.65 -21.23
N LEU A 82 -8.05 2.83 -20.60
CA LEU A 82 -8.25 4.10 -21.31
C LEU A 82 -6.98 4.56 -22.05
N ASP A 83 -5.85 4.60 -21.34
CA ASP A 83 -4.62 5.15 -21.90
C ASP A 83 -4.07 4.27 -23.03
N VAL A 84 -4.16 2.92 -22.91
CA VAL A 84 -3.77 1.99 -23.99
C VAL A 84 -4.67 2.17 -25.21
N THR A 85 -5.99 2.32 -25.00
CA THR A 85 -6.93 2.56 -26.12
C THR A 85 -6.61 3.88 -26.83
N ILE A 86 -6.35 4.96 -26.08
CA ILE A 86 -5.97 6.26 -26.64
C ILE A 86 -4.63 6.17 -27.39
N VAL A 87 -3.62 5.55 -26.77
CA VAL A 87 -2.29 5.38 -27.40
C VAL A 87 -2.40 4.61 -28.71
N MET A 88 -3.15 3.50 -28.73
CA MET A 88 -3.34 2.69 -29.95
C MET A 88 -4.06 3.48 -31.05
N THR A 89 -5.14 4.21 -30.69
CA THR A 89 -5.89 5.02 -31.67
C THR A 89 -5.04 6.16 -32.24
N LEU A 90 -4.31 6.87 -31.37
CA LEU A 90 -3.45 7.95 -31.81
C LEU A 90 -2.20 7.46 -32.56
N ALA A 91 -1.66 6.29 -32.21
CA ALA A 91 -0.58 5.67 -32.96
C ALA A 91 -0.98 5.41 -34.43
N VAL A 92 -2.19 4.85 -34.65
CA VAL A 92 -2.72 4.66 -35.99
C VAL A 92 -2.87 5.99 -36.73
N ALA A 93 -3.43 7.03 -36.07
CA ALA A 93 -3.58 8.36 -36.68
C ALA A 93 -2.22 8.99 -37.05
N LEU A 94 -1.21 8.89 -36.19
CA LEU A 94 0.15 9.41 -36.44
C LEU A 94 0.85 8.64 -37.57
N ILE A 95 0.71 7.30 -37.65
CA ILE A 95 1.25 6.48 -38.74
C ILE A 95 0.64 6.89 -40.09
N LEU A 96 -0.69 7.06 -40.14
CA LEU A 96 -1.40 7.46 -41.34
C LEU A 96 -1.03 8.86 -41.80
N GLN A 97 -0.64 9.73 -40.88
CA GLN A 97 -0.20 11.08 -41.20
C GLN A 97 1.22 11.13 -41.75
N ASN A 98 2.19 10.48 -41.11
CA ASN A 98 3.56 10.32 -41.60
C ASN A 98 4.30 9.20 -40.85
N GLN A 99 4.63 8.14 -41.57
CA GLN A 99 5.29 6.96 -41.01
C GLN A 99 6.72 7.25 -40.51
N SER A 100 7.48 8.11 -41.20
CA SER A 100 8.87 8.43 -40.81
C SER A 100 8.91 9.21 -39.50
N LEU A 101 8.02 10.19 -39.31
CA LEU A 101 7.89 10.93 -38.04
C LEU A 101 7.44 10.00 -36.90
N PHE A 102 6.54 9.04 -37.19
CA PHE A 102 6.08 8.10 -36.17
C PHE A 102 7.19 7.16 -35.70
N VAL A 103 8.01 6.63 -36.60
CA VAL A 103 9.18 5.82 -36.22
C VAL A 103 10.11 6.61 -35.31
N MET A 104 10.36 7.89 -35.62
CA MET A 104 11.16 8.76 -34.78
C MET A 104 10.51 8.98 -33.41
N THR A 105 9.19 9.14 -33.35
CA THR A 105 8.45 9.22 -32.08
C THR A 105 8.62 7.95 -31.24
N LEU A 106 8.61 6.76 -31.87
CA LEU A 106 8.78 5.49 -31.16
C LEU A 106 10.16 5.33 -30.51
N THR A 107 11.21 6.01 -30.99
CA THR A 107 12.56 5.93 -30.36
C THR A 107 12.60 6.44 -28.93
N VAL A 108 11.60 7.22 -28.52
CA VAL A 108 11.48 7.73 -27.16
C VAL A 108 11.07 6.63 -26.16
N VAL A 109 10.31 5.64 -26.62
CA VAL A 109 9.76 4.58 -25.75
C VAL A 109 10.87 3.74 -25.09
N PRO A 110 11.88 3.25 -25.80
CA PRO A 110 13.01 2.56 -25.19
C PRO A 110 13.77 3.40 -24.16
N LEU A 111 13.91 4.71 -24.38
CA LEU A 111 14.56 5.60 -23.42
C LEU A 111 13.75 5.72 -22.12
N TYR A 112 12.43 5.81 -22.21
CA TYR A 112 11.58 5.75 -21.01
C TYR A 112 11.70 4.43 -20.27
N VAL A 113 11.68 3.30 -20.99
CA VAL A 113 11.86 1.98 -20.38
C VAL A 113 13.20 1.90 -19.64
N LEU A 114 14.28 2.39 -20.25
CA LEU A 114 15.60 2.40 -19.64
C LEU A 114 15.62 3.24 -18.35
N ILE A 115 15.01 4.44 -18.35
CA ILE A 115 14.88 5.29 -17.14
C ILE A 115 14.12 4.52 -16.06
N ILE A 116 13.00 3.85 -16.39
CA ILE A 116 12.21 3.09 -15.42
C ILE A 116 13.04 1.98 -14.78
N LEU A 117 13.73 1.18 -15.61
CA LEU A 117 14.53 0.06 -15.13
C LEU A 117 15.68 0.52 -14.22
N ALA A 118 16.31 1.66 -14.55
CA ALA A 118 17.38 2.25 -13.74
C ALA A 118 16.90 2.65 -12.33
N PHE A 119 15.67 3.18 -12.21
CA PHE A 119 15.11 3.63 -10.94
C PHE A 119 14.32 2.54 -10.18
N TYR A 120 14.07 1.38 -10.78
CA TYR A 120 13.19 0.34 -10.21
C TYR A 120 13.59 -0.08 -8.80
N LYS A 121 14.82 -0.56 -8.61
CA LYS A 121 15.33 -1.03 -7.30
C LYS A 121 15.43 0.08 -6.27
N LEU A 122 15.75 1.30 -6.73
CA LEU A 122 15.84 2.46 -5.88
C LEU A 122 14.49 2.81 -5.25
N PHE A 123 13.42 2.85 -6.06
CA PHE A 123 12.08 3.12 -5.56
C PHE A 123 11.55 2.01 -4.63
N GLU A 124 11.87 0.75 -4.89
CA GLU A 124 11.50 -0.34 -3.97
C GLU A 124 12.08 -0.09 -2.57
N LYS A 125 13.35 0.26 -2.49
CA LYS A 125 14.04 0.58 -1.24
C LYS A 125 13.47 1.82 -0.54
N GLU A 126 13.32 2.92 -1.28
CA GLU A 126 12.81 4.19 -0.74
C GLU A 126 11.36 4.07 -0.25
N ASN A 127 10.50 3.35 -0.96
CA ASN A 127 9.13 3.10 -0.55
C ASN A 127 9.07 2.26 0.74
N TYR A 128 9.89 1.21 0.85
CA TYR A 128 9.95 0.40 2.06
C TYR A 128 10.38 1.23 3.26
N GLN A 129 11.47 2.00 3.13
CA GLN A 129 11.99 2.84 4.21
C GLN A 129 10.99 3.92 4.65
N LEU A 130 10.28 4.54 3.70
CA LEU A 130 9.27 5.54 4.00
C LEU A 130 8.07 4.92 4.75
N MET A 131 7.58 3.77 4.32
CA MET A 131 6.46 3.08 4.98
C MET A 131 6.86 2.64 6.39
N GLU A 132 8.07 2.16 6.58
CA GLU A 132 8.59 1.77 7.90
C GLU A 132 8.69 2.97 8.84
N ALA A 133 9.27 4.09 8.39
CA ALA A 133 9.37 5.31 9.19
C ALA A 133 7.97 5.86 9.57
N ASN A 134 7.02 5.84 8.64
CA ASN A 134 5.62 6.22 8.90
C ASN A 134 4.98 5.33 9.97
N SER A 135 5.22 4.02 9.89
CA SER A 135 4.73 3.06 10.89
C SER A 135 5.28 3.34 12.28
N GLN A 136 6.56 3.70 12.39
CA GLN A 136 7.21 4.03 13.67
C GLN A 136 6.63 5.30 14.31
N VAL A 137 6.36 6.34 13.51
CA VAL A 137 5.68 7.57 13.99
C VAL A 137 4.28 7.24 14.50
N ASN A 138 3.47 6.56 13.67
CA ASN A 138 2.10 6.21 14.04
C ASN A 138 2.05 5.35 15.31
N THR A 139 2.96 4.39 15.43
CA THR A 139 3.06 3.53 16.62
C THR A 139 3.39 4.36 17.86
N ALA A 140 4.36 5.27 17.78
CA ALA A 140 4.75 6.10 18.91
C ALA A 140 3.60 7.00 19.39
N VAL A 141 2.88 7.64 18.47
CA VAL A 141 1.73 8.48 18.78
C VAL A 141 0.60 7.67 19.44
N ILE A 142 0.27 6.50 18.90
CA ILE A 142 -0.78 5.64 19.45
C ILE A 142 -0.41 5.12 20.84
N ASP A 143 0.84 4.71 21.05
CA ASP A 143 1.32 4.22 22.35
C ASP A 143 1.27 5.34 23.41
N ASP A 144 1.65 6.57 23.05
CA ASP A 144 1.63 7.71 23.94
C ASP A 144 0.19 8.14 24.30
N LEU A 145 -0.73 8.14 23.32
CA LEU A 145 -2.14 8.42 23.57
C LEU A 145 -2.80 7.35 24.46
N ARG A 146 -2.39 6.10 24.37
CA ARG A 146 -2.86 5.03 25.26
C ARG A 146 -2.31 5.16 26.66
N GLY A 147 -1.05 5.59 26.79
CA GLY A 147 -0.37 5.80 28.06
C GLY A 147 -0.51 7.23 28.62
N ILE A 148 -1.45 8.05 28.12
CA ILE A 148 -1.49 9.50 28.41
C ILE A 148 -1.60 9.80 29.90
N GLU A 149 -2.37 9.02 30.66
CA GLU A 149 -2.47 9.16 32.12
C GLU A 149 -1.12 8.96 32.80
N THR A 150 -0.37 7.95 32.39
CA THR A 150 0.97 7.69 32.91
C THR A 150 1.93 8.81 32.54
N LEU A 151 1.90 9.28 31.28
CA LEU A 151 2.74 10.38 30.84
C LEU A 151 2.47 11.66 31.66
N LYS A 152 1.21 11.98 31.87
CA LYS A 152 0.77 13.12 32.69
C LYS A 152 1.18 12.98 34.16
N SER A 153 1.01 11.79 34.73
CA SER A 153 1.37 11.51 36.11
C SER A 153 2.88 11.63 36.35
N LEU A 154 3.70 11.22 35.37
CA LEU A 154 5.16 11.28 35.44
C LEU A 154 5.74 12.62 34.98
N ARG A 155 4.91 13.51 34.39
CA ARG A 155 5.32 14.79 33.79
C ARG A 155 6.45 14.64 32.76
N VAL A 156 6.33 13.63 31.88
CA VAL A 156 7.38 13.31 30.86
C VAL A 156 6.93 13.67 29.44
N GLU A 157 5.91 14.51 29.28
CA GLU A 157 5.36 14.88 27.97
C GLU A 157 6.42 15.47 27.03
N GLU A 158 7.24 16.37 27.55
CA GLU A 158 8.28 17.04 26.78
C GLU A 158 9.32 16.04 26.25
N ARG A 159 9.73 15.09 27.08
CA ARG A 159 10.64 14.02 26.65
C ARG A 159 10.04 13.14 25.56
N ARG A 160 8.75 12.78 25.72
CA ARG A 160 8.04 11.97 24.69
C ARG A 160 7.84 12.75 23.41
N TYR A 161 7.53 14.05 23.51
CA TYR A 161 7.48 14.92 22.34
C TYR A 161 8.80 14.92 21.56
N GLN A 162 9.92 15.07 22.24
CA GLN A 162 11.25 15.02 21.59
C GLN A 162 11.52 13.67 20.92
N GLU A 163 11.12 12.56 21.55
CA GLU A 163 11.25 11.23 20.93
C GLU A 163 10.38 11.08 19.66
N ILE A 164 9.16 11.61 19.66
CA ILE A 164 8.29 11.65 18.48
C ILE A 164 8.88 12.58 17.42
N GLU A 165 9.36 13.75 17.81
CA GLU A 165 9.98 14.73 16.93
C GLU A 165 11.15 14.11 16.14
N VAL A 166 12.05 13.38 16.79
CA VAL A 166 13.15 12.66 16.13
C VAL A 166 12.64 11.67 15.09
N LYS A 167 11.60 10.87 15.43
CA LYS A 167 11.01 9.90 14.48
C LYS A 167 10.31 10.60 13.32
N PHE A 168 9.63 11.70 13.59
CA PHE A 168 8.95 12.48 12.58
C PHE A 168 9.94 13.15 11.62
N HIS A 169 11.05 13.66 12.13
CA HIS A 169 12.14 14.18 11.31
C HIS A 169 12.76 13.09 10.42
N ASP A 170 12.95 11.86 10.92
CA ASP A 170 13.42 10.73 10.08
C ASP A 170 12.41 10.39 8.99
N TYR A 171 11.10 10.33 9.32
CA TYR A 171 10.04 10.16 8.33
C TYR A 171 10.08 11.25 7.24
N LEU A 172 10.19 12.53 7.63
CA LEU A 172 10.28 13.64 6.67
C LEU A 172 11.54 13.55 5.80
N LYS A 173 12.68 13.15 6.37
CA LYS A 173 13.93 12.93 5.63
C LYS A 173 13.78 11.81 4.58
N LYS A 174 13.13 10.70 4.94
CA LYS A 174 12.82 9.61 3.99
C LYS A 174 11.83 10.04 2.92
N SER A 175 10.82 10.81 3.30
CA SER A 175 9.83 11.39 2.37
C SER A 175 10.52 12.31 1.36
N LEU A 176 11.40 13.18 1.83
CA LEU A 176 12.19 14.08 0.97
C LEU A 176 13.14 13.31 0.05
N SER A 177 13.80 12.26 0.55
CA SER A 177 14.66 11.39 -0.26
C SER A 177 13.87 10.75 -1.41
N LYS A 178 12.71 10.16 -1.11
CA LYS A 178 11.81 9.58 -2.13
C LYS A 178 11.36 10.64 -3.14
N ALA A 179 10.92 11.81 -2.66
CA ALA A 179 10.48 12.91 -3.52
C ALA A 179 11.61 13.38 -4.45
N LYS A 180 12.85 13.52 -3.94
CA LYS A 180 14.03 13.88 -4.74
C LYS A 180 14.25 12.90 -5.89
N TRP A 181 14.22 11.60 -5.63
CA TRP A 181 14.41 10.60 -6.67
C TRP A 181 13.25 10.57 -7.68
N GLN A 182 12.02 10.81 -7.21
CA GLN A 182 10.86 10.93 -8.09
C GLN A 182 10.99 12.13 -9.01
N LEU A 183 11.31 13.32 -8.48
CA LEU A 183 11.53 14.53 -9.26
C LEU A 183 12.69 14.36 -10.25
N THR A 184 13.75 13.64 -9.87
CA THR A 184 14.87 13.35 -10.78
C THR A 184 14.40 12.47 -11.94
N GLN A 185 13.64 11.40 -11.68
CA GLN A 185 13.09 10.53 -12.71
C GLN A 185 12.14 11.29 -13.64
N ASP A 186 11.23 12.10 -13.07
CA ASP A 186 10.25 12.87 -13.84
C ASP A 186 10.95 13.96 -14.66
N GLY A 187 12.00 14.59 -14.13
CA GLY A 187 12.85 15.54 -14.85
C GLY A 187 13.57 14.88 -16.04
N LEU A 188 14.10 13.67 -15.87
CA LEU A 188 14.73 12.93 -16.98
C LEU A 188 13.71 12.57 -18.06
N LYS A 189 12.50 12.10 -17.69
CA LYS A 189 11.43 11.82 -18.65
C LYS A 189 11.01 13.06 -19.42
N THR A 190 10.80 14.18 -18.70
CA THR A 190 10.45 15.47 -19.32
C THR A 190 11.57 15.98 -20.22
N GLY A 191 12.83 15.82 -19.80
CA GLY A 191 13.98 16.18 -20.63
C GLY A 191 14.02 15.40 -21.95
N VAL A 192 13.84 14.08 -21.88
CA VAL A 192 13.75 13.22 -23.07
C VAL A 192 12.59 13.66 -23.97
N GLN A 193 11.41 13.98 -23.40
CA GLN A 193 10.27 14.44 -24.16
C GLN A 193 10.55 15.75 -24.91
N LEU A 194 11.12 16.75 -24.20
CA LEU A 194 11.42 18.06 -24.80
C LEU A 194 12.45 17.94 -25.92
N VAL A 195 13.53 17.20 -25.69
CA VAL A 195 14.55 16.95 -26.72
C VAL A 195 13.94 16.25 -27.93
N SER A 196 13.12 15.22 -27.70
CA SER A 196 12.40 14.52 -28.77
C SER A 196 11.50 15.43 -29.59
N ASN A 197 10.73 16.30 -28.91
CA ASN A 197 9.85 17.26 -29.60
C ASN A 197 10.65 18.18 -30.52
N VAL A 198 11.82 18.66 -30.09
CA VAL A 198 12.71 19.49 -30.94
C VAL A 198 13.18 18.68 -32.16
N PHE A 199 13.60 17.45 -31.99
CA PHE A 199 14.03 16.62 -33.12
C PHE A 199 12.89 16.32 -34.10
N ILE A 200 11.69 16.03 -33.61
CA ILE A 200 10.50 15.78 -34.43
C ILE A 200 10.12 17.02 -35.22
N LEU A 201 10.16 18.22 -34.61
CA LEU A 201 9.90 19.48 -35.29
C LEU A 201 10.98 19.80 -36.34
N TRP A 202 12.25 19.57 -36.00
CA TRP A 202 13.36 19.80 -36.94
C TRP A 202 13.26 18.88 -38.18
N TYR A 203 13.07 17.60 -37.96
CA TYR A 203 12.91 16.63 -39.05
C TYR A 203 11.62 16.87 -39.86
N GLY A 204 10.52 17.16 -39.16
CA GLY A 204 9.24 17.52 -39.78
C GLY A 204 9.36 18.80 -40.65
N ALA A 205 10.13 19.81 -40.22
CA ALA A 205 10.41 20.98 -41.02
C ALA A 205 11.21 20.67 -42.31
N GLN A 206 12.16 19.71 -42.25
CA GLN A 206 12.85 19.21 -43.45
C GLN A 206 11.89 18.57 -44.44
N LEU A 207 10.97 17.70 -43.94
CA LEU A 207 9.96 17.06 -44.79
C LEU A 207 9.01 18.09 -45.43
N VAL A 208 8.73 19.22 -44.75
CA VAL A 208 7.95 20.33 -45.33
C VAL A 208 8.73 21.01 -46.43
N MET A 209 10.03 21.27 -46.22
CA MET A 209 10.89 21.90 -47.26
C MET A 209 11.07 21.02 -48.50
N GLU A 210 11.08 19.71 -48.32
CA GLU A 210 11.12 18.71 -49.39
C GLU A 210 9.76 18.48 -50.09
N GLY A 211 8.70 19.13 -49.64
CA GLY A 211 7.36 19.01 -50.20
C GLY A 211 6.64 17.69 -49.84
N GLN A 212 7.21 16.90 -48.96
CA GLN A 212 6.63 15.62 -48.53
C GLN A 212 5.53 15.80 -47.47
N LEU A 213 5.51 16.93 -46.78
CA LEU A 213 4.56 17.28 -45.73
C LEU A 213 4.11 18.74 -45.90
N SER A 214 2.84 19.04 -45.62
CA SER A 214 2.44 20.45 -45.51
C SER A 214 2.69 21.02 -44.10
N ALA A 215 2.87 22.35 -44.01
CA ALA A 215 3.02 23.01 -42.71
C ALA A 215 1.83 22.74 -41.79
N GLY A 216 0.60 22.65 -42.32
CA GLY A 216 -0.61 22.34 -41.58
C GLY A 216 -0.58 20.90 -41.01
N GLN A 217 -0.07 19.94 -41.79
CA GLN A 217 0.12 18.55 -41.34
C GLN A 217 1.15 18.48 -40.21
N LEU A 218 2.26 19.20 -40.27
CA LEU A 218 3.27 19.24 -39.21
C LEU A 218 2.68 19.80 -37.91
N ILE A 219 1.89 20.86 -37.98
CA ILE A 219 1.20 21.42 -36.79
C ILE A 219 0.22 20.39 -36.21
N THR A 220 -0.57 19.76 -37.07
CA THR A 220 -1.53 18.72 -36.64
C THR A 220 -0.81 17.53 -36.03
N TYR A 221 0.32 17.09 -36.61
CA TYR A 221 1.14 16.01 -36.05
C TYR A 221 1.63 16.37 -34.64
N ASN A 222 2.14 17.57 -34.45
CA ASN A 222 2.63 18.05 -33.15
C ASN A 222 1.51 18.10 -32.08
N MET A 223 0.31 18.53 -32.47
CA MET A 223 -0.85 18.49 -31.59
C MET A 223 -1.23 17.06 -31.20
N LEU A 224 -1.33 16.14 -32.16
CA LEU A 224 -1.62 14.73 -31.90
C LEU A 224 -0.52 14.07 -31.05
N LEU A 225 0.73 14.45 -31.26
CA LEU A 225 1.87 13.95 -30.48
C LEU A 225 1.73 14.28 -28.98
N ASN A 226 1.28 15.49 -28.64
CA ASN A 226 1.04 15.87 -27.25
C ASN A 226 -0.07 15.01 -26.62
N TYR A 227 -1.16 14.76 -27.36
CA TYR A 227 -2.23 13.87 -26.91
C TYR A 227 -1.80 12.39 -26.81
N PHE A 228 -0.84 11.97 -27.63
CA PHE A 228 -0.24 10.60 -27.59
C PHE A 228 0.72 10.46 -26.41
N THR A 229 1.55 11.46 -26.14
CA THR A 229 2.60 11.39 -25.13
C THR A 229 2.04 11.35 -23.70
N THR A 230 0.97 12.09 -23.43
CA THR A 230 0.37 12.15 -22.07
C THR A 230 -0.12 10.77 -21.58
N PRO A 231 -0.98 10.02 -22.31
CA PRO A 231 -1.37 8.68 -21.90
C PRO A 231 -0.18 7.71 -21.84
N LEU A 232 0.80 7.85 -22.73
CA LEU A 232 2.01 7.04 -22.70
C LEU A 232 2.78 7.24 -21.38
N ILE A 233 2.97 8.49 -20.94
CA ILE A 233 3.60 8.82 -19.65
C ILE A 233 2.75 8.28 -18.48
N ASN A 234 1.42 8.34 -18.56
CA ASN A 234 0.55 7.78 -17.54
C ASN A 234 0.79 6.27 -17.37
N ILE A 235 0.81 5.51 -18.48
CA ILE A 235 1.11 4.07 -18.47
C ILE A 235 2.47 3.81 -17.82
N ILE A 236 3.47 4.60 -18.18
CA ILE A 236 4.82 4.53 -17.64
C ILE A 236 4.85 4.79 -16.14
N ASN A 237 4.09 5.77 -15.66
CA ASN A 237 4.01 6.12 -14.23
C ASN A 237 3.30 5.07 -13.38
N LEU A 238 2.52 4.15 -13.98
CA LEU A 238 1.94 3.01 -13.27
C LEU A 238 2.99 2.15 -12.58
N GLN A 239 4.21 2.08 -13.14
CA GLN A 239 5.32 1.36 -12.52
C GLN A 239 5.57 1.81 -11.07
N SER A 240 5.61 3.11 -10.81
CA SER A 240 5.82 3.63 -9.45
C SER A 240 4.67 3.26 -8.50
N LYS A 241 3.42 3.30 -8.96
CA LYS A 241 2.24 2.91 -8.18
C LYS A 241 2.23 1.41 -7.89
N ILE A 242 2.52 0.59 -8.89
CA ILE A 242 2.63 -0.88 -8.74
C ILE A 242 3.73 -1.22 -7.74
N GLN A 243 4.85 -0.52 -7.77
CA GLN A 243 5.95 -0.70 -6.82
C GLN A 243 5.51 -0.40 -5.38
N GLN A 244 4.80 0.71 -5.16
CA GLN A 244 4.25 1.05 -3.85
C GLN A 244 3.27 -0.01 -3.37
N ALA A 245 2.37 -0.47 -4.25
CA ALA A 245 1.42 -1.53 -3.95
C ALA A 245 2.12 -2.86 -3.64
N LYS A 246 3.20 -3.21 -4.33
CA LYS A 246 4.00 -4.41 -4.06
C LYS A 246 4.58 -4.38 -2.63
N VAL A 247 5.19 -3.26 -2.24
CA VAL A 247 5.74 -3.10 -0.89
C VAL A 247 4.62 -3.18 0.16
N ALA A 248 3.51 -2.47 -0.06
CA ALA A 248 2.34 -2.50 0.80
C ALA A 248 1.76 -3.93 0.93
N ASN A 249 1.66 -4.66 -0.18
CA ASN A 249 1.17 -6.05 -0.20
C ASN A 249 2.09 -7.00 0.58
N ASN A 250 3.40 -6.88 0.44
CA ASN A 250 4.35 -7.70 1.20
C ASN A 250 4.14 -7.51 2.71
N ARG A 251 3.98 -6.26 3.16
CA ARG A 251 3.70 -5.94 4.56
C ARG A 251 2.33 -6.45 5.03
N LEU A 252 1.32 -6.43 4.17
CA LEU A 252 0.00 -6.98 4.49
C LEU A 252 0.04 -8.50 4.61
N GLN A 253 0.81 -9.17 3.74
CA GLN A 253 1.01 -10.63 3.76
C GLN A 253 1.65 -11.13 5.06
N GLU A 254 2.51 -10.34 5.71
CA GLU A 254 3.07 -10.68 7.03
C GLU A 254 2.00 -10.94 8.09
N VAL A 255 0.83 -10.33 7.96
CA VAL A 255 -0.32 -10.56 8.86
C VAL A 255 -1.12 -11.79 8.40
N TYR A 256 -1.28 -11.99 7.09
CA TYR A 256 -2.04 -13.12 6.54
C TYR A 256 -1.35 -14.48 6.72
N VAL A 257 -0.04 -14.51 6.88
CA VAL A 257 0.74 -15.74 7.14
C VAL A 257 0.47 -16.31 8.55
N VAL A 258 -0.04 -15.47 9.47
CA VAL A 258 -0.35 -15.92 10.83
C VAL A 258 -1.62 -16.76 10.84
N ASP A 259 -1.53 -17.96 11.38
CA ASP A 259 -2.65 -18.87 11.46
C ASP A 259 -3.78 -18.31 12.35
N LYS A 260 -5.00 -18.54 11.91
CA LYS A 260 -6.20 -18.15 12.66
C LYS A 260 -6.34 -18.99 13.92
N GLU A 261 -6.97 -18.39 14.92
CA GLU A 261 -7.37 -19.11 16.12
C GLU A 261 -8.30 -20.29 15.75
N GLU A 262 -7.95 -21.47 16.22
CA GLU A 262 -8.80 -22.64 16.04
C GLU A 262 -10.06 -22.49 16.89
N LYS A 263 -11.20 -22.35 16.24
CA LYS A 263 -12.50 -22.34 16.92
C LYS A 263 -12.93 -23.76 17.23
N GLY A 264 -13.23 -24.02 18.50
CA GLY A 264 -13.84 -25.27 18.91
C GLY A 264 -15.13 -25.56 18.11
N LYS A 265 -15.34 -26.83 17.79
CA LYS A 265 -16.52 -27.27 17.01
C LYS A 265 -17.79 -27.43 17.85
N LEU A 266 -17.65 -27.45 19.19
CA LEU A 266 -18.75 -27.62 20.11
C LEU A 266 -19.51 -26.33 20.31
N LYS A 267 -20.81 -26.34 20.03
CA LYS A 267 -21.72 -25.20 20.25
C LYS A 267 -22.31 -25.18 21.65
N GLU A 268 -22.44 -26.33 22.27
CA GLU A 268 -22.92 -26.48 23.63
C GLU A 268 -21.93 -27.37 24.40
N LEU A 269 -21.50 -26.89 25.56
CA LEU A 269 -20.57 -27.59 26.43
C LEU A 269 -21.29 -27.95 27.74
N SER A 270 -21.48 -29.22 27.97
CA SER A 270 -21.86 -29.73 29.31
C SER A 270 -20.61 -29.75 30.18
N PHE A 271 -20.27 -28.62 30.79
CA PHE A 271 -19.13 -28.51 31.67
C PHE A 271 -19.36 -29.31 32.96
N LYS A 272 -18.55 -30.34 33.20
CA LYS A 272 -18.52 -31.13 34.42
C LYS A 272 -17.26 -30.83 35.22
N GLN A 273 -16.11 -30.92 34.58
CA GLN A 273 -14.80 -30.61 35.15
C GLN A 273 -13.85 -30.12 34.06
N LEU A 274 -12.82 -29.38 34.46
CA LEU A 274 -11.67 -29.01 33.66
C LEU A 274 -10.42 -29.51 34.37
N ALA A 275 -9.63 -30.33 33.72
CA ALA A 275 -8.41 -30.88 34.33
C ALA A 275 -7.17 -30.48 33.47
N PHE A 276 -6.20 -29.90 34.14
CA PHE A 276 -4.84 -29.69 33.65
C PHE A 276 -3.94 -30.77 34.22
N LYS A 277 -3.17 -31.44 33.35
CA LYS A 277 -2.21 -32.48 33.75
C LYS A 277 -0.84 -32.14 33.15
N GLY A 278 0.11 -31.77 34.03
CA GLY A 278 1.47 -31.43 33.65
C GLY A 278 1.55 -30.25 32.65
N VAL A 279 0.62 -29.29 32.71
CA VAL A 279 0.52 -28.23 31.73
C VAL A 279 1.61 -27.19 31.94
N SER A 280 2.40 -26.95 30.90
CA SER A 280 3.38 -25.85 30.86
C SER A 280 3.04 -24.85 29.77
N HIS A 281 3.45 -23.58 30.00
CA HIS A 281 3.32 -22.50 29.03
C HIS A 281 4.54 -21.58 29.06
N ARG A 282 5.02 -21.24 27.85
CA ARG A 282 6.08 -20.24 27.64
C ARG A 282 5.70 -19.28 26.54
N PHE A 283 6.09 -18.03 26.68
CA PHE A 283 5.97 -17.02 25.64
C PHE A 283 7.19 -17.07 24.73
N SER A 284 7.01 -17.51 23.47
CA SER A 284 8.10 -17.62 22.49
C SER A 284 9.33 -18.39 23.03
N TYR A 285 10.52 -17.84 22.95
CA TYR A 285 11.77 -18.46 23.41
C TYR A 285 12.14 -18.12 24.86
N GLN A 286 11.24 -17.51 25.64
CA GLN A 286 11.48 -17.15 27.04
C GLN A 286 11.37 -18.36 27.96
N GLN A 287 11.78 -18.18 29.25
CA GLN A 287 11.57 -19.20 30.28
C GLN A 287 10.10 -19.57 30.45
N GLU A 288 9.85 -20.79 30.90
CA GLU A 288 8.48 -21.23 31.19
C GLU A 288 7.83 -20.33 32.25
N THR A 289 6.74 -19.70 31.88
CA THR A 289 5.92 -18.88 32.78
C THR A 289 5.05 -19.74 33.67
N LEU A 290 4.62 -20.91 33.17
CA LEU A 290 3.93 -21.96 33.90
C LEU A 290 4.68 -23.26 33.64
N SER A 291 5.02 -23.99 34.68
CA SER A 291 5.73 -25.27 34.58
C SER A 291 4.96 -26.37 35.28
N LYS A 292 4.58 -27.41 34.55
CA LYS A 292 3.96 -28.66 35.00
C LYS A 292 2.80 -28.43 35.98
N ILE A 293 1.84 -27.59 35.60
CA ILE A 293 0.67 -27.30 36.43
C ILE A 293 -0.32 -28.48 36.38
N ASP A 294 -0.66 -28.97 37.54
CA ASP A 294 -1.75 -29.95 37.77
C ASP A 294 -2.87 -29.24 38.52
N LEU A 295 -4.06 -29.17 37.92
CA LEU A 295 -5.22 -28.49 38.47
C LEU A 295 -6.50 -29.12 37.94
N THR A 296 -7.43 -29.47 38.85
CA THR A 296 -8.77 -29.91 38.49
C THR A 296 -9.79 -28.96 39.05
N ILE A 297 -10.75 -28.55 38.26
CA ILE A 297 -11.83 -27.62 38.63
C ILE A 297 -13.16 -28.29 38.31
N HIS A 298 -14.04 -28.38 39.29
CA HIS A 298 -15.38 -28.94 39.13
C HIS A 298 -16.43 -27.85 38.87
N LYS A 299 -17.53 -28.24 38.25
CA LYS A 299 -18.66 -27.35 38.00
C LYS A 299 -19.16 -26.71 39.31
N GLY A 300 -19.23 -25.37 39.35
CA GLY A 300 -19.70 -24.61 40.50
C GLY A 300 -18.63 -24.30 41.55
N GLU A 301 -17.42 -24.84 41.40
CA GLU A 301 -16.31 -24.59 42.31
C GLU A 301 -15.79 -23.16 42.17
N LYS A 302 -15.44 -22.55 43.30
CA LYS A 302 -14.80 -21.22 43.35
C LYS A 302 -13.34 -21.39 43.78
N ILE A 303 -12.42 -21.01 42.91
CA ILE A 303 -10.98 -21.14 43.14
C ILE A 303 -10.34 -19.78 43.25
N ALA A 304 -9.53 -19.55 44.28
CA ALA A 304 -8.70 -18.36 44.44
C ALA A 304 -7.24 -18.68 44.06
N LEU A 305 -6.70 -17.92 43.10
CA LEU A 305 -5.29 -17.99 42.69
C LEU A 305 -4.46 -17.03 43.53
N MET A 306 -3.64 -17.54 44.44
CA MET A 306 -2.79 -16.73 45.32
C MET A 306 -1.31 -16.89 44.96
N GLY A 307 -0.50 -15.89 45.17
CA GLY A 307 0.96 -15.92 44.91
C GLY A 307 1.55 -14.54 44.65
N LYS A 308 2.86 -14.47 44.61
CA LYS A 308 3.63 -13.24 44.38
C LYS A 308 3.30 -12.63 42.99
N SER A 309 3.55 -11.32 42.83
CA SER A 309 3.48 -10.69 41.50
C SER A 309 4.46 -11.38 40.53
N GLY A 310 4.04 -11.64 39.30
CA GLY A 310 4.88 -12.34 38.30
C GLY A 310 4.83 -13.88 38.40
N SER A 311 4.12 -14.50 39.36
CA SER A 311 4.06 -15.96 39.49
C SER A 311 3.19 -16.70 38.46
N GLY A 312 2.74 -16.02 37.42
CA GLY A 312 1.96 -16.64 36.34
C GLY A 312 0.45 -16.74 36.56
N LYS A 313 -0.12 -16.16 37.62
CA LYS A 313 -1.58 -16.20 37.92
C LYS A 313 -2.44 -15.74 36.77
N THR A 314 -2.13 -14.57 36.19
CA THR A 314 -2.85 -14.01 35.04
C THR A 314 -2.69 -14.89 33.81
N THR A 315 -1.52 -15.49 33.61
CA THR A 315 -1.25 -16.43 32.51
C THR A 315 -2.09 -17.68 32.66
N LEU A 316 -2.18 -18.26 33.86
CA LEU A 316 -3.02 -19.41 34.16
C LEU A 316 -4.51 -19.09 33.95
N ALA A 317 -4.99 -17.93 34.45
CA ALA A 317 -6.38 -17.52 34.24
C ALA A 317 -6.71 -17.34 32.77
N LYS A 318 -5.82 -16.73 31.97
CA LYS A 318 -5.99 -16.57 30.52
C LYS A 318 -5.93 -17.92 29.78
N MET A 319 -5.14 -18.88 30.25
CA MET A 319 -5.10 -20.22 29.71
C MET A 319 -6.39 -21.00 30.02
N LEU A 320 -6.91 -20.90 31.25
CA LEU A 320 -8.21 -21.46 31.64
C LEU A 320 -9.35 -20.88 30.79
N SER A 321 -9.25 -19.60 30.39
CA SER A 321 -10.22 -18.93 29.50
C SER A 321 -9.99 -19.23 28.01
N GLY A 322 -9.00 -20.06 27.66
CA GLY A 322 -8.70 -20.41 26.27
C GLY A 322 -7.92 -19.37 25.46
N TYR A 323 -7.48 -18.26 26.07
CA TYR A 323 -6.70 -17.23 25.37
C TYR A 323 -5.27 -17.65 25.04
N TYR A 324 -4.67 -18.52 25.85
CA TYR A 324 -3.33 -19.04 25.61
C TYR A 324 -3.38 -20.56 25.45
N THR A 325 -2.64 -21.04 24.45
CA THR A 325 -2.45 -22.48 24.22
C THR A 325 -1.35 -23.03 25.10
N LYS A 326 -1.46 -24.28 25.49
CA LYS A 326 -0.41 -24.99 26.22
C LYS A 326 0.82 -25.21 25.33
N SER A 327 2.01 -25.16 25.93
CA SER A 327 3.27 -25.58 25.27
C SER A 327 3.47 -27.09 25.42
N SER A 328 3.07 -27.65 26.55
CA SER A 328 3.11 -29.11 26.84
C SER A 328 2.02 -29.48 27.84
N GLY A 329 1.81 -30.81 28.10
CA GLY A 329 0.79 -31.32 28.99
C GLY A 329 -0.55 -31.58 28.31
N HIS A 330 -1.57 -31.92 29.11
CA HIS A 330 -2.92 -32.27 28.65
C HIS A 330 -3.97 -31.42 29.36
N VAL A 331 -4.97 -30.98 28.60
CA VAL A 331 -6.17 -30.28 29.11
C VAL A 331 -7.38 -31.09 28.70
N THR A 332 -8.21 -31.46 29.63
CA THR A 332 -9.43 -32.27 29.42
C THR A 332 -10.61 -31.70 30.17
#